data_be7cdd8b9c5b5b3f1a994c46571be31b
#
_entry.id   be7cdd8b9c5b5b3f1a994c46571be31b
#
_cell.length_a   1.000
_cell.length_b   1.000
_cell.length_c   1.000
_cell.angle_alpha   90.00
_cell.angle_beta   90.00
_cell.angle_gamma   90.00
#
_symmetry.space_group_name_H-M   'P 1'
#
loop_
_entity.id
_entity.type
_entity.pdbx_description
1 polymer ?
#
loop_
_entity_poly.entity_id
_entity_poly.type
_entity_poly.pdbx_seq_one_letter_code
_entity_poly.pdbx_strand_id
1 'polypeptide(L)'
;MAILPIRIWGDPILKKRAAAVSRITAEERKLIADMIDTMEAADGAGLAAPQVGVAKRIFVFRRGDDIHALVNPKIIKREGGQKIGNEGCLSIPGVQAKVARAAKVVVTGRNEKGKTVELECEDGDEQGRSATCVQHELDHLDGVLYIDKVVPGSLSWVYEEEDEDGEEIHVLEETTPEEIIAAYRSRRLPDDLAIPDVLRARVEGEKRR
;
A
#
# COMPACT_ATOMS: atom_id res chain seq x y z
N MET A 1 1.29 20.77 5.70
CA MET A 1 1.19 19.31 5.72
C MET A 1 2.41 18.78 4.98
N ALA A 2 2.97 17.69 5.39
CA ALA A 2 4.27 17.24 4.88
C ALA A 2 4.11 15.91 4.13
N ILE A 3 4.74 15.78 2.96
CA ILE A 3 4.89 14.50 2.27
C ILE A 3 5.99 13.71 2.98
N LEU A 4 5.59 12.59 3.57
CA LEU A 4 6.49 11.72 4.32
C LEU A 4 7.29 10.80 3.39
N PRO A 5 8.56 10.52 3.72
CA PRO A 5 9.36 9.60 2.92
C PRO A 5 8.84 8.16 3.05
N ILE A 6 8.41 7.57 1.94
CA ILE A 6 7.96 6.16 1.90
C ILE A 6 9.19 5.23 2.00
N ARG A 7 9.08 4.20 2.84
CA ARG A 7 10.07 3.12 3.01
C ARG A 7 9.89 2.09 1.92
N ILE A 8 11.00 1.74 1.28
CA ILE A 8 11.03 0.81 0.16
C ILE A 8 11.44 -0.58 0.64
N TRP A 9 11.03 -1.60 -0.08
CA TRP A 9 11.36 -3.00 0.20
C TRP A 9 12.85 -3.19 0.51
N GLY A 10 13.10 -3.97 1.57
CA GLY A 10 14.42 -4.11 2.18
C GLY A 10 14.58 -3.29 3.47
N ASP A 11 13.76 -2.27 3.72
CA ASP A 11 13.74 -1.58 5.02
C ASP A 11 13.18 -2.53 6.11
N PRO A 12 13.94 -2.79 7.19
CA PRO A 12 13.52 -3.73 8.24
C PRO A 12 12.20 -3.37 8.93
N ILE A 13 11.79 -2.10 8.89
CA ILE A 13 10.54 -1.66 9.52
C ILE A 13 9.32 -2.29 8.88
N LEU A 14 9.36 -2.55 7.56
CA LEU A 14 8.26 -3.15 6.80
C LEU A 14 7.97 -4.61 7.20
N LYS A 15 8.92 -5.27 7.84
CA LYS A 15 8.79 -6.65 8.32
C LYS A 15 8.56 -6.73 9.85
N LYS A 16 8.38 -5.59 10.52
CA LYS A 16 8.12 -5.53 11.96
C LYS A 16 6.63 -5.37 12.22
N ARG A 17 6.13 -6.12 13.20
CA ARG A 17 4.78 -5.90 13.72
C ARG A 17 4.68 -4.53 14.39
N ALA A 18 3.73 -3.73 13.97
CA ALA A 18 3.47 -2.40 14.51
C ALA A 18 2.84 -2.45 15.90
N ALA A 19 3.24 -1.52 16.77
CA ALA A 19 2.74 -1.43 18.13
C ALA A 19 1.35 -0.77 18.19
N ALA A 20 0.53 -1.25 19.13
CA ALA A 20 -0.77 -0.63 19.39
C ALA A 20 -0.61 0.79 19.93
N VAL A 21 -1.49 1.68 19.50
CA VAL A 21 -1.58 3.07 19.98
C VAL A 21 -2.50 3.13 21.19
N SER A 22 -1.96 3.44 22.36
CA SER A 22 -2.75 3.56 23.58
C SER A 22 -3.67 4.78 23.56
N ARG A 23 -3.14 5.93 23.15
CA ARG A 23 -3.86 7.22 23.11
C ARG A 23 -3.59 7.94 21.78
N ILE A 24 -4.62 8.54 21.19
CA ILE A 24 -4.51 9.38 20.00
C ILE A 24 -4.26 10.82 20.48
N THR A 25 -3.04 11.29 20.34
CA THR A 25 -2.59 12.62 20.72
C THR A 25 -2.57 13.56 19.48
N ALA A 26 -2.06 14.77 19.64
CA ALA A 26 -1.82 15.67 18.52
C ALA A 26 -0.77 15.10 17.54
N GLU A 27 0.19 14.32 18.04
CA GLU A 27 1.21 13.64 17.22
C GLU A 27 0.58 12.61 16.27
N GLU A 28 -0.30 11.72 16.79
CA GLU A 28 -0.97 10.74 15.93
C GLU A 28 -1.91 11.41 14.92
N ARG A 29 -2.60 12.47 15.31
CA ARG A 29 -3.46 13.22 14.37
C ARG A 29 -2.64 13.90 13.28
N LYS A 30 -1.49 14.49 13.63
CA LYS A 30 -0.57 15.05 12.63
C LYS A 30 -0.04 13.97 11.69
N LEU A 31 0.40 12.83 12.24
CA LEU A 31 0.86 11.70 11.44
C LEU A 31 -0.22 11.24 10.45
N ILE A 32 -1.47 11.08 10.89
CA ILE A 32 -2.59 10.69 10.03
C ILE A 32 -2.79 11.70 8.90
N ALA A 33 -2.76 13.00 9.20
CA ALA A 33 -2.89 14.04 8.17
C ALA A 33 -1.75 13.99 7.16
N ASP A 34 -0.49 13.90 7.62
CA ASP A 34 0.68 13.79 6.74
C ASP A 34 0.67 12.48 5.91
N MET A 35 0.13 11.36 6.46
CA MET A 35 -0.06 10.11 5.75
C MET A 35 -1.11 10.23 4.64
N ILE A 36 -2.20 10.95 4.88
CA ILE A 36 -3.22 11.21 3.85
C ILE A 36 -2.61 11.97 2.69
N ASP A 37 -1.93 13.10 2.98
CA ASP A 37 -1.26 13.90 1.94
C ASP A 37 -0.23 13.07 1.15
N THR A 38 0.52 12.20 1.86
CA THR A 38 1.53 11.33 1.25
C THR A 38 0.89 10.28 0.34
N MET A 39 -0.19 9.67 0.78
CA MET A 39 -0.97 8.70 0.01
C MET A 39 -1.51 9.34 -1.28
N GLU A 40 -2.11 10.53 -1.16
CA GLU A 40 -2.65 11.26 -2.32
C GLU A 40 -1.55 11.70 -3.29
N ALA A 41 -0.43 12.22 -2.80
CA ALA A 41 0.71 12.61 -3.63
C ALA A 41 1.37 11.43 -4.38
N ALA A 42 1.19 10.20 -3.88
CA ALA A 42 1.69 8.98 -4.50
C ALA A 42 0.61 8.22 -5.29
N ASP A 43 -0.56 8.82 -5.50
CA ASP A 43 -1.74 8.19 -6.13
C ASP A 43 -2.08 6.82 -5.52
N GLY A 44 -1.94 6.70 -4.20
CA GLY A 44 -2.17 5.46 -3.46
C GLY A 44 -3.63 5.26 -3.04
N ALA A 45 -4.06 4.01 -2.98
CA ALA A 45 -5.36 3.62 -2.42
C ALA A 45 -5.32 3.48 -0.89
N GLY A 46 -4.16 3.23 -0.32
CA GLY A 46 -3.91 3.11 1.11
C GLY A 46 -2.45 3.36 1.49
N LEU A 47 -2.22 3.61 2.78
CA LEU A 47 -0.88 3.79 3.34
C LEU A 47 -0.87 3.46 4.83
N ALA A 48 0.00 2.55 5.24
CA ALA A 48 0.21 2.18 6.63
C ALA A 48 1.38 2.93 7.26
N ALA A 49 1.31 3.22 8.56
CA ALA A 49 2.36 3.96 9.27
C ALA A 49 3.77 3.31 9.19
N PRO A 50 3.94 1.97 9.16
CA PRO A 50 5.25 1.38 8.90
C PRO A 50 5.86 1.79 7.56
N GLN A 51 5.05 2.05 6.53
CA GLN A 51 5.53 2.49 5.22
C GLN A 51 6.13 3.91 5.25
N VAL A 52 5.78 4.72 6.23
CA VAL A 52 6.40 6.03 6.46
C VAL A 52 7.39 6.03 7.64
N GLY A 53 7.82 4.85 8.07
CA GLY A 53 8.85 4.69 9.10
C GLY A 53 8.35 4.74 10.54
N VAL A 54 7.04 4.66 10.77
CA VAL A 54 6.43 4.73 12.11
C VAL A 54 5.79 3.39 12.47
N ALA A 55 6.37 2.67 13.43
CA ALA A 55 5.91 1.33 13.83
C ALA A 55 4.66 1.38 14.76
N LYS A 56 3.62 2.13 14.37
CA LYS A 56 2.33 2.26 15.07
C LYS A 56 1.21 1.61 14.26
N ARG A 57 0.22 1.02 14.92
CA ARG A 57 -0.95 0.42 14.25
C ARG A 57 -1.93 1.49 13.78
N ILE A 58 -1.57 2.15 12.69
CA ILE A 58 -2.35 3.19 12.02
C ILE A 58 -2.25 2.94 10.50
N PHE A 59 -3.37 3.03 9.79
CA PHE A 59 -3.37 3.18 8.34
C PHE A 59 -4.43 4.17 7.88
N VAL A 60 -4.27 4.69 6.69
CA VAL A 60 -5.24 5.48 5.95
C VAL A 60 -5.60 4.74 4.66
N PHE A 61 -6.82 4.90 4.17
CA PHE A 61 -7.26 4.24 2.95
C PHE A 61 -8.46 4.96 2.31
N ARG A 62 -8.59 4.77 1.01
CA ARG A 62 -9.70 5.30 0.21
C ARG A 62 -10.85 4.27 0.16
N ARG A 63 -12.07 4.77 0.29
CA ARG A 63 -13.30 4.01 0.16
C ARG A 63 -14.31 4.84 -0.64
N GLY A 64 -14.44 4.55 -1.92
CA GLY A 64 -15.08 5.47 -2.85
C GLY A 64 -14.32 6.80 -2.85
N ASP A 65 -15.03 7.90 -2.73
CA ASP A 65 -14.45 9.25 -2.69
C ASP A 65 -13.94 9.65 -1.29
N ASP A 66 -14.28 8.87 -0.26
CA ASP A 66 -13.91 9.18 1.12
C ASP A 66 -12.55 8.59 1.49
N ILE A 67 -11.78 9.34 2.29
CA ILE A 67 -10.55 8.86 2.93
C ILE A 67 -10.82 8.62 4.41
N HIS A 68 -10.46 7.43 4.86
CA HIS A 68 -10.62 7.00 6.23
C HIS A 68 -9.27 6.76 6.89
N ALA A 69 -9.20 7.04 8.20
CA ALA A 69 -8.07 6.66 9.05
C ALA A 69 -8.52 5.68 10.13
N LEU A 70 -7.75 4.62 10.33
CA LEU A 70 -8.00 3.65 11.39
C LEU A 70 -6.78 3.46 12.29
N VAL A 71 -7.00 3.60 13.58
CA VAL A 71 -6.03 3.37 14.65
C VAL A 71 -6.39 2.08 15.39
N ASN A 72 -5.43 1.19 15.55
CA ASN A 72 -5.60 -0.17 16.08
C ASN A 72 -6.69 -0.95 15.33
N PRO A 73 -6.64 -1.02 14.00
CA PRO A 73 -7.64 -1.71 13.21
C PRO A 73 -7.66 -3.21 13.47
N LYS A 74 -8.84 -3.80 13.32
CA LYS A 74 -9.06 -5.24 13.37
C LYS A 74 -10.18 -5.63 12.41
N ILE A 75 -9.96 -6.60 11.54
CA ILE A 75 -11.03 -7.23 10.77
C ILE A 75 -11.81 -8.14 11.71
N ILE A 76 -13.10 -7.90 11.84
CA ILE A 76 -14.02 -8.66 12.70
C ILE A 76 -14.89 -9.63 11.90
N LYS A 77 -15.01 -9.45 10.58
CA LYS A 77 -15.76 -10.33 9.69
C LYS A 77 -15.14 -10.38 8.31
N ARG A 78 -15.20 -11.54 7.68
CA ARG A 78 -14.84 -11.77 6.26
C ARG A 78 -15.98 -12.50 5.58
N GLU A 79 -16.42 -12.01 4.42
CA GLU A 79 -17.58 -12.50 3.67
C GLU A 79 -17.30 -12.48 2.17
N GLY A 80 -18.28 -12.97 1.40
CA GLY A 80 -18.26 -12.91 -0.07
C GLY A 80 -17.25 -13.86 -0.74
N GLY A 81 -16.70 -14.83 0.01
CA GLY A 81 -15.67 -15.72 -0.52
C GLY A 81 -14.34 -15.01 -0.76
N GLN A 82 -13.46 -15.67 -1.53
CA GLN A 82 -12.17 -15.10 -1.94
C GLN A 82 -12.25 -14.64 -3.40
N LYS A 83 -11.71 -13.46 -3.67
CA LYS A 83 -11.42 -12.95 -5.01
C LYS A 83 -9.91 -12.88 -5.21
N ILE A 84 -9.45 -13.25 -6.40
CA ILE A 84 -8.07 -13.05 -6.82
C ILE A 84 -8.03 -11.77 -7.64
N GLY A 85 -7.18 -10.84 -7.25
CA GLY A 85 -7.02 -9.55 -7.94
C GLY A 85 -5.57 -9.06 -7.89
N ASN A 86 -5.23 -8.17 -8.80
CA ASN A 86 -3.90 -7.56 -8.83
C ASN A 86 -3.72 -6.62 -7.63
N GLU A 87 -2.58 -6.69 -6.98
CA GLU A 87 -2.13 -5.76 -5.96
C GLU A 87 -0.76 -5.20 -6.33
N GLY A 88 -0.59 -3.91 -6.07
CA GLY A 88 0.70 -3.21 -6.03
C GLY A 88 0.90 -2.60 -4.65
N CYS A 89 2.05 -2.02 -4.39
CA CYS A 89 2.37 -1.41 -3.11
C CYS A 89 3.34 -0.24 -3.28
N LEU A 90 3.06 0.89 -2.65
CA LEU A 90 3.95 2.06 -2.64
C LEU A 90 5.35 1.76 -2.06
N SER A 91 5.47 0.69 -1.26
CA SER A 91 6.77 0.21 -0.75
C SER A 91 7.49 -0.74 -1.71
N ILE A 92 6.84 -1.18 -2.79
CA ILE A 92 7.42 -2.02 -3.85
C ILE A 92 6.94 -1.47 -5.20
N PRO A 93 7.30 -0.21 -5.52
CA PRO A 93 6.80 0.46 -6.71
C PRO A 93 7.27 -0.22 -8.01
N GLY A 94 6.45 -0.16 -9.05
CA GLY A 94 6.74 -0.79 -10.34
C GLY A 94 6.54 -2.31 -10.35
N VAL A 95 5.94 -2.90 -9.31
CA VAL A 95 5.67 -4.34 -9.23
C VAL A 95 4.22 -4.60 -8.85
N GLN A 96 3.59 -5.54 -9.53
CA GLN A 96 2.28 -6.07 -9.13
C GLN A 96 2.24 -7.59 -9.14
N ALA A 97 1.24 -8.15 -8.45
CA ALA A 97 0.95 -9.57 -8.47
C ALA A 97 -0.51 -9.86 -8.11
N LYS A 98 -0.96 -11.05 -8.43
CA LYS A 98 -2.29 -11.54 -8.02
C LYS A 98 -2.25 -12.05 -6.58
N VAL A 99 -3.20 -11.59 -5.78
CA VAL A 99 -3.37 -12.00 -4.37
C VAL A 99 -4.82 -12.41 -4.14
N ALA A 100 -5.03 -13.44 -3.31
CA ALA A 100 -6.36 -13.86 -2.90
C ALA A 100 -6.78 -13.11 -1.63
N ARG A 101 -7.91 -12.40 -1.68
CA ARG A 101 -8.48 -11.65 -0.57
C ARG A 101 -9.96 -11.99 -0.37
N ALA A 102 -10.47 -11.77 0.85
CA ALA A 102 -11.91 -11.79 1.06
C ALA A 102 -12.56 -10.65 0.27
N ALA A 103 -13.66 -10.96 -0.45
CA ALA A 103 -14.35 -9.97 -1.28
C ALA A 103 -15.01 -8.86 -0.46
N LYS A 104 -15.42 -9.18 0.78
CA LYS A 104 -16.00 -8.23 1.72
C LYS A 104 -15.43 -8.44 3.11
N VAL A 105 -15.13 -7.35 3.81
CA VAL A 105 -14.67 -7.36 5.20
C VAL A 105 -15.41 -6.32 6.04
N VAL A 106 -15.57 -6.61 7.32
CA VAL A 106 -15.95 -5.60 8.31
C VAL A 106 -14.73 -5.31 9.16
N VAL A 107 -14.29 -4.07 9.17
CA VAL A 107 -13.14 -3.61 9.94
C VAL A 107 -13.60 -2.67 11.05
N THR A 108 -13.09 -2.85 12.25
CA THR A 108 -13.27 -1.92 13.37
C THR A 108 -11.95 -1.30 13.76
N GLY A 109 -11.99 -0.10 14.35
CA GLY A 109 -10.84 0.64 14.84
C GLY A 109 -11.28 1.96 15.43
N ARG A 110 -10.33 2.80 15.82
CA ARG A 110 -10.62 4.19 16.23
C ARG A 110 -10.29 5.13 15.08
N ASN A 111 -11.14 6.11 14.83
CA ASN A 111 -10.82 7.19 13.89
C ASN A 111 -9.85 8.21 14.54
N GLU A 112 -9.45 9.25 13.81
CA GLU A 112 -8.53 10.33 14.25
C GLU A 112 -9.06 11.12 15.48
N LYS A 113 -10.40 11.11 15.70
CA LYS A 113 -11.05 11.71 16.87
C LYS A 113 -11.08 10.79 18.09
N GLY A 114 -10.60 9.54 17.94
CA GLY A 114 -10.59 8.53 18.99
C GLY A 114 -11.92 7.78 19.16
N LYS A 115 -12.91 8.06 18.30
CA LYS A 115 -14.21 7.35 18.31
C LYS A 115 -14.02 5.97 17.65
N THR A 116 -14.54 4.93 18.29
CA THR A 116 -14.63 3.60 17.67
C THR A 116 -15.60 3.67 16.49
N VAL A 117 -15.16 3.14 15.36
CA VAL A 117 -15.93 3.02 14.14
C VAL A 117 -15.90 1.59 13.64
N GLU A 118 -16.93 1.20 12.92
CA GLU A 118 -17.03 -0.06 12.20
C GLU A 118 -17.39 0.27 10.76
N LEU A 119 -16.63 -0.25 9.80
CA LEU A 119 -16.77 0.02 8.38
C LEU A 119 -16.93 -1.31 7.63
N GLU A 120 -17.98 -1.40 6.84
CA GLU A 120 -18.11 -2.44 5.83
C GLU A 120 -17.35 -2.02 4.59
N CYS A 121 -16.43 -2.84 4.13
CA CYS A 121 -15.62 -2.62 2.93
C CYS A 121 -15.85 -3.78 1.96
N GLU A 122 -16.15 -3.45 0.72
CA GLU A 122 -16.40 -4.41 -0.36
C GLU A 122 -15.69 -3.94 -1.63
N ASP A 123 -15.16 -4.86 -2.42
CA ASP A 123 -14.56 -4.54 -3.70
C ASP A 123 -15.66 -4.46 -4.78
N GLY A 124 -15.90 -3.28 -5.33
CA GLY A 124 -16.91 -2.99 -6.34
C GLY A 124 -16.92 -1.52 -6.74
N ASP A 125 -17.75 -1.16 -7.71
CA ASP A 125 -17.72 0.11 -8.42
C ASP A 125 -17.88 1.34 -7.52
N GLU A 126 -18.74 1.29 -6.51
CA GLU A 126 -19.00 2.43 -5.62
C GLU A 126 -17.94 2.60 -4.50
N GLN A 127 -17.29 1.52 -4.09
CA GLN A 127 -16.30 1.54 -3.01
C GLN A 127 -14.87 1.31 -3.49
N GLY A 128 -14.67 1.18 -4.81
CA GLY A 128 -13.38 0.82 -5.38
C GLY A 128 -12.93 -0.55 -4.86
N ARG A 129 -11.68 -0.65 -4.46
CA ARG A 129 -11.09 -1.89 -3.92
C ARG A 129 -10.89 -1.81 -2.40
N SER A 130 -11.87 -1.28 -1.69
CA SER A 130 -11.74 -0.98 -0.25
C SER A 130 -11.52 -2.22 0.62
N ALA A 131 -12.13 -3.37 0.29
CA ALA A 131 -11.91 -4.62 1.03
C ALA A 131 -10.50 -5.16 0.83
N THR A 132 -9.98 -5.17 -0.41
CA THR A 132 -8.59 -5.52 -0.72
C THR A 132 -7.64 -4.57 -0.01
N CYS A 133 -7.85 -3.26 -0.10
CA CYS A 133 -7.00 -2.23 0.49
C CYS A 133 -6.89 -2.40 2.02
N VAL A 134 -8.01 -2.51 2.73
CA VAL A 134 -8.01 -2.73 4.20
C VAL A 134 -7.22 -3.98 4.61
N GLN A 135 -7.32 -5.06 3.85
CA GLN A 135 -6.55 -6.29 4.13
C GLN A 135 -5.06 -6.11 3.84
N HIS A 136 -4.70 -5.36 2.80
CA HIS A 136 -3.34 -5.01 2.45
C HIS A 136 -2.69 -4.14 3.54
N GLU A 137 -3.36 -3.07 3.96
CA GLU A 137 -2.85 -2.16 4.99
C GLU A 137 -2.74 -2.85 6.36
N LEU A 138 -3.66 -3.76 6.68
CA LEU A 138 -3.57 -4.56 7.90
C LEU A 138 -2.37 -5.50 7.90
N ASP A 139 -2.04 -6.09 6.73
CA ASP A 139 -0.84 -6.90 6.57
C ASP A 139 0.42 -6.09 6.87
N HIS A 140 0.54 -4.85 6.37
CA HIS A 140 1.66 -3.96 6.72
C HIS A 140 1.80 -3.75 8.23
N LEU A 141 0.69 -3.62 8.96
CA LEU A 141 0.71 -3.50 10.42
C LEU A 141 1.18 -4.78 11.12
N ASP A 142 1.06 -5.92 10.48
CA ASP A 142 1.53 -7.20 10.98
C ASP A 142 2.92 -7.60 10.46
N GLY A 143 3.59 -6.71 9.67
CA GLY A 143 4.90 -6.93 9.08
C GLY A 143 4.89 -7.88 7.88
N VAL A 144 3.75 -8.02 7.23
CA VAL A 144 3.54 -8.85 6.04
C VAL A 144 3.42 -7.95 4.82
N LEU A 145 4.04 -8.32 3.72
CA LEU A 145 3.90 -7.64 2.43
C LEU A 145 3.07 -8.50 1.48
N TYR A 146 2.38 -7.88 0.52
CA TYR A 146 1.53 -8.60 -0.43
C TYR A 146 2.32 -9.68 -1.20
N ILE A 147 3.62 -9.43 -1.49
CA ILE A 147 4.50 -10.40 -2.16
C ILE A 147 4.72 -11.68 -1.37
N ASP A 148 4.45 -11.70 -0.07
CA ASP A 148 4.48 -12.91 0.77
C ASP A 148 3.24 -13.81 0.56
N LYS A 149 2.24 -13.34 -0.21
CA LYS A 149 0.91 -13.96 -0.39
C LYS A 149 0.49 -14.13 -1.85
N VAL A 150 1.40 -13.91 -2.78
CA VAL A 150 1.08 -13.92 -4.21
C VAL A 150 0.68 -15.30 -4.71
N VAL A 151 -0.20 -15.31 -5.69
CA VAL A 151 -0.45 -16.50 -6.51
C VAL A 151 0.84 -16.82 -7.27
N PRO A 152 1.37 -18.04 -7.19
CA PRO A 152 2.60 -18.42 -7.90
C PRO A 152 2.55 -18.09 -9.39
N GLY A 153 3.64 -17.51 -9.92
CA GLY A 153 3.75 -17.11 -11.33
C GLY A 153 2.94 -15.88 -11.72
N SER A 154 2.53 -15.04 -10.76
CA SER A 154 1.75 -13.83 -11.05
C SER A 154 2.51 -12.53 -10.79
N LEU A 155 3.78 -12.60 -10.41
CA LEU A 155 4.62 -11.41 -10.24
C LEU A 155 4.97 -10.81 -11.59
N SER A 156 4.80 -9.50 -11.72
CA SER A 156 5.14 -8.76 -12.94
C SER A 156 5.73 -7.40 -12.62
N TRP A 157 6.68 -6.96 -13.44
CA TRP A 157 7.01 -5.56 -13.57
C TRP A 157 5.86 -4.82 -14.26
N VAL A 158 5.64 -3.57 -13.92
CA VAL A 158 4.64 -2.70 -14.52
C VAL A 158 5.37 -1.56 -15.22
N TYR A 159 5.26 -1.50 -16.54
CA TYR A 159 5.83 -0.44 -17.36
C TYR A 159 4.77 0.55 -17.80
N GLU A 160 5.16 1.81 -17.99
CA GLU A 160 4.37 2.84 -18.65
C GLU A 160 4.78 2.86 -20.13
N GLU A 161 3.82 2.66 -21.04
CA GLU A 161 4.01 2.75 -22.48
C GLU A 161 2.91 3.62 -23.07
N GLU A 162 3.14 4.17 -24.29
CA GLU A 162 2.11 4.82 -25.07
C GLU A 162 1.58 3.83 -26.12
N ASP A 163 0.25 3.74 -26.25
CA ASP A 163 -0.37 2.94 -27.32
C ASP A 163 -0.35 3.68 -28.67
N GLU A 164 -0.95 3.06 -29.72
CA GLU A 164 -0.98 3.60 -31.08
C GLU A 164 -1.74 4.94 -31.16
N ASP A 165 -2.62 5.25 -30.22
CA ASP A 165 -3.40 6.48 -30.12
C ASP A 165 -2.71 7.55 -29.25
N GLY A 166 -1.54 7.22 -28.63
CA GLY A 166 -0.78 8.08 -27.73
C GLY A 166 -1.36 8.13 -26.32
N GLU A 167 -2.21 7.16 -25.96
CA GLU A 167 -2.73 7.02 -24.60
C GLU A 167 -1.76 6.20 -23.74
N GLU A 168 -1.56 6.63 -22.48
CA GLU A 168 -0.69 5.95 -21.53
C GLU A 168 -1.32 4.63 -21.07
N ILE A 169 -0.60 3.52 -21.27
CA ILE A 169 -1.01 2.17 -20.91
C ILE A 169 0.01 1.50 -19.98
N HIS A 170 -0.46 0.56 -19.17
CA HIS A 170 0.41 -0.26 -18.34
C HIS A 170 0.66 -1.62 -18.99
N VAL A 171 1.90 -1.92 -19.29
CA VAL A 171 2.35 -3.22 -19.80
C VAL A 171 2.97 -4.04 -18.70
N LEU A 172 2.67 -5.34 -18.69
CA LEU A 172 3.12 -6.28 -17.66
C LEU A 172 4.15 -7.24 -18.24
N GLU A 173 5.31 -7.31 -17.59
CA GLU A 173 6.34 -8.30 -17.88
C GLU A 173 6.53 -9.24 -16.68
N GLU A 174 6.37 -10.55 -16.91
CA GLU A 174 6.54 -11.54 -15.85
C GLU A 174 7.95 -11.46 -15.25
N THR A 175 8.04 -11.62 -13.94
CA THR A 175 9.30 -11.59 -13.20
C THR A 175 9.29 -12.58 -12.04
N THR A 176 10.43 -12.72 -11.39
CA THR A 176 10.62 -13.61 -10.24
C THR A 176 10.94 -12.82 -8.96
N PRO A 177 10.67 -13.41 -7.78
CA PRO A 177 11.07 -12.78 -6.52
C PRO A 177 12.58 -12.48 -6.48
N GLU A 178 13.40 -13.35 -7.06
CA GLU A 178 14.86 -13.22 -7.11
C GLU A 178 15.28 -12.01 -7.93
N GLU A 179 14.68 -11.78 -9.09
CA GLU A 179 14.94 -10.63 -9.95
C GLU A 179 14.55 -9.33 -9.27
N ILE A 180 13.35 -9.29 -8.67
CA ILE A 180 12.88 -8.12 -7.91
C ILE A 180 13.86 -7.83 -6.75
N ILE A 181 14.23 -8.86 -5.96
CA ILE A 181 15.20 -8.71 -4.86
C ILE A 181 16.52 -8.17 -5.37
N ALA A 182 17.03 -8.70 -6.48
CA ALA A 182 18.32 -8.27 -7.05
C ALA A 182 18.24 -6.81 -7.51
N ALA A 183 17.18 -6.41 -8.21
CA ALA A 183 16.95 -5.05 -8.68
C ALA A 183 16.91 -4.04 -7.53
N TYR A 184 16.11 -4.32 -6.50
CA TYR A 184 15.99 -3.42 -5.33
C TYR A 184 17.29 -3.34 -4.50
N ARG A 185 18.01 -4.46 -4.31
CA ARG A 185 19.29 -4.47 -3.60
C ARG A 185 20.39 -3.72 -4.34
N SER A 186 20.45 -3.84 -5.66
CA SER A 186 21.42 -3.14 -6.50
C SER A 186 21.05 -1.69 -6.78
N ARG A 187 19.81 -1.28 -6.48
CA ARG A 187 19.19 -0.01 -6.87
C ARG A 187 19.27 0.21 -8.39
N ARG A 188 19.08 -0.85 -9.14
CA ARG A 188 19.03 -0.87 -10.60
C ARG A 188 17.70 -1.51 -11.01
N LEU A 189 16.65 -0.71 -10.91
CA LEU A 189 15.34 -1.09 -11.43
C LEU A 189 15.38 -1.01 -12.96
N PRO A 190 14.52 -1.78 -13.65
CA PRO A 190 14.29 -1.56 -15.08
C PRO A 190 13.92 -0.11 -15.38
N ASP A 191 14.29 0.38 -16.55
CA ASP A 191 13.85 1.70 -17.04
C ASP A 191 12.34 1.66 -17.33
N ASP A 192 11.70 2.81 -17.38
CA ASP A 192 10.29 3.01 -17.77
C ASP A 192 9.25 2.26 -16.93
N LEU A 193 9.62 1.86 -15.69
CA LEU A 193 8.64 1.32 -14.74
C LEU A 193 7.60 2.38 -14.31
N ALA A 194 6.36 1.94 -14.17
CA ALA A 194 5.25 2.70 -13.58
C ALA A 194 5.51 3.02 -12.10
N ILE A 195 6.31 4.04 -11.84
CA ILE A 195 6.70 4.47 -10.49
C ILE A 195 6.26 5.92 -10.27
N PRO A 196 5.39 6.20 -9.27
CA PRO A 196 5.03 7.57 -8.93
C PRO A 196 6.26 8.46 -8.71
N ASP A 197 6.25 9.68 -9.24
CA ASP A 197 7.38 10.61 -9.20
C ASP A 197 7.93 10.84 -7.80
N VAL A 198 7.06 10.91 -6.81
CA VAL A 198 7.43 11.07 -5.40
C VAL A 198 8.27 9.90 -4.85
N LEU A 199 8.29 8.76 -5.56
CA LEU A 199 9.04 7.55 -5.19
C LEU A 199 10.30 7.34 -6.04
N ARG A 200 10.41 7.91 -7.25
CA ARG A 200 11.55 7.68 -8.17
C ARG A 200 12.90 7.92 -7.49
N ALA A 201 13.08 9.07 -6.85
CA ALA A 201 14.31 9.39 -6.13
C ALA A 201 14.67 8.41 -4.99
N ARG A 202 13.67 7.69 -4.46
CA ARG A 202 13.85 6.71 -3.38
C ARG A 202 14.36 5.37 -3.88
N VAL A 203 13.90 4.94 -5.04
CA VAL A 203 14.25 3.64 -5.64
C VAL A 203 15.53 3.70 -6.46
N GLU A 204 15.73 4.78 -7.22
CA GLU A 204 16.92 4.96 -8.07
C GLU A 204 18.16 5.40 -7.26
N GLY A 205 17.96 5.91 -6.05
CA GLY A 205 18.99 6.61 -5.28
C GLY A 205 19.26 8.01 -5.87
N GLU A 206 19.78 8.92 -5.04
CA GLU A 206 20.30 10.19 -5.57
C GLU A 206 21.42 9.85 -6.56
N LYS A 207 21.20 10.09 -7.85
CA LYS A 207 22.28 10.09 -8.83
C LYS A 207 23.31 11.10 -8.30
N ARG A 208 24.42 10.62 -7.76
CA ARG A 208 25.53 11.48 -7.33
C ARG A 208 25.90 12.35 -8.53
N ARG A 209 25.62 13.64 -8.43
CA ARG A 209 26.15 14.65 -9.32
C ARG A 209 27.67 14.75 -9.15
#